data_fd9ecc179225ad9cfc867afe4cfbf63b
#
_entry.id   fd9ecc179225ad9cfc867afe4cfbf63b
#
_cell.length_a   1.000
_cell.length_b   1.000
_cell.length_c   1.000
_cell.angle_alpha   90.00
_cell.angle_beta   90.00
_cell.angle_gamma   90.00
#
_symmetry.space_group_name_H-M   'P 1'
#
loop_
_entity.id
_entity.type
_entity.pdbx_description
1 polymer ?
#
loop_
_entity_poly.entity_id
_entity_poly.type
_entity_poly.pdbx_seq_one_letter_code
_entity_poly.pdbx_strand_id
1 'polypeptide(L)'
;MVQEYEVIVVGAGPAGLSAGIYVARQKVSCLVISKDLGGQLNLIPKLENYPGTMMSSGPLLAKTLENQYLVFGGEMTFDTVERIDEAETGLKIKTTRAEYMTKAVVLAPGKVPNNLGLSNENQFANKGVHYCTKCDAPFYQGRTTATVGVGGYLLESGILLSRMASKVYLIYKGGGLGGDKDMIEAIKKKENVELVPNTSIKSISGNNTLQQITLLDNSGTEKTITVDGLFIEMGSKINLDFVKHLVTINTKGEIEIGEGGKTSHPAIFAAGDATNIPYKQIVAACGDGAAAGLSAFNYVEKLKGKPGIRADWKKTIGDTVFHY
;
A
#
# COMPACT_ATOMS: atom_id res chain seq x y z
N MET A 1 24.74 10.23 -21.08
CA MET A 1 23.57 10.76 -21.78
C MET A 1 22.37 10.55 -20.84
N VAL A 2 21.55 11.59 -20.67
CA VAL A 2 20.30 11.47 -19.90
C VAL A 2 19.31 10.69 -20.75
N GLN A 3 18.71 9.62 -20.19
CA GLN A 3 17.70 8.83 -20.89
C GLN A 3 16.34 9.54 -20.81
N GLU A 4 15.57 9.48 -21.89
CA GLU A 4 14.27 10.13 -21.98
C GLU A 4 13.15 9.12 -22.17
N TYR A 5 12.08 9.29 -21.41
CA TYR A 5 10.84 8.52 -21.50
C TYR A 5 9.64 9.46 -21.56
N GLU A 6 8.58 9.04 -22.18
CA GLU A 6 7.35 9.85 -22.20
C GLU A 6 6.63 9.80 -20.85
N VAL A 7 6.62 8.64 -20.21
CA VAL A 7 6.07 8.45 -18.86
C VAL A 7 7.05 7.66 -18.00
N ILE A 8 7.29 8.12 -16.79
CA ILE A 8 8.00 7.35 -15.77
C ILE A 8 7.07 7.05 -14.60
N VAL A 9 7.05 5.79 -14.17
CA VAL A 9 6.31 5.32 -13.01
C VAL A 9 7.27 5.09 -11.86
N VAL A 10 6.99 5.63 -10.69
CA VAL A 10 7.80 5.46 -9.48
C VAL A 10 7.14 4.47 -8.54
N GLY A 11 7.72 3.27 -8.43
CA GLY A 11 7.23 2.16 -7.63
C GLY A 11 6.69 1.01 -8.48
N ALA A 12 7.11 -0.24 -8.18
CA ALA A 12 6.71 -1.47 -8.85
C ALA A 12 5.79 -2.35 -7.98
N GLY A 13 4.97 -1.72 -7.14
CA GLY A 13 3.84 -2.36 -6.49
C GLY A 13 2.64 -2.53 -7.46
N PRO A 14 1.49 -3.02 -6.96
CA PRO A 14 0.29 -3.25 -7.78
C PRO A 14 -0.15 -2.01 -8.56
N ALA A 15 -0.15 -0.85 -7.92
CA ALA A 15 -0.54 0.41 -8.55
C ALA A 15 0.43 0.81 -9.68
N GLY A 16 1.74 0.76 -9.42
CA GLY A 16 2.74 1.18 -10.41
C GLY A 16 2.82 0.23 -11.59
N LEU A 17 2.81 -1.08 -11.36
CA LEU A 17 2.80 -2.06 -12.45
C LEU A 17 1.52 -1.95 -13.29
N SER A 18 0.35 -1.76 -12.65
CA SER A 18 -0.89 -1.53 -13.37
C SER A 18 -0.82 -0.25 -14.21
N ALA A 19 -0.32 0.86 -13.66
CA ALA A 19 -0.12 2.10 -14.42
C ALA A 19 0.79 1.86 -15.63
N GLY A 20 1.93 1.22 -15.41
CA GLY A 20 2.89 0.88 -16.48
C GLY A 20 2.26 0.04 -17.61
N ILE A 21 1.48 -1.00 -17.25
CA ILE A 21 0.75 -1.83 -18.22
C ILE A 21 -0.16 -0.97 -19.09
N TYR A 22 -0.96 -0.10 -18.50
CA TYR A 22 -1.91 0.73 -19.25
C TYR A 22 -1.22 1.77 -20.12
N VAL A 23 -0.08 2.33 -19.69
CA VAL A 23 0.76 3.23 -20.52
C VAL A 23 1.42 2.47 -21.67
N ALA A 24 2.13 1.37 -21.38
CA ALA A 24 2.89 0.61 -22.37
C ALA A 24 1.98 0.03 -23.47
N ARG A 25 0.76 -0.42 -23.12
CA ARG A 25 -0.23 -0.88 -24.11
C ARG A 25 -0.60 0.20 -25.13
N GLN A 26 -0.49 1.47 -24.81
CA GLN A 26 -0.71 2.58 -25.73
C GLN A 26 0.51 2.93 -26.59
N LYS A 27 1.58 2.12 -26.53
CA LYS A 27 2.82 2.33 -27.27
C LYS A 27 3.53 3.66 -26.95
N VAL A 28 3.37 4.12 -25.73
CA VAL A 28 4.11 5.24 -25.15
C VAL A 28 5.34 4.69 -24.42
N SER A 29 6.51 5.29 -24.61
CA SER A 29 7.72 4.84 -23.91
C SER A 29 7.55 5.02 -22.39
N CYS A 30 7.70 3.92 -21.65
CA CYS A 30 7.40 3.87 -20.23
C CYS A 30 8.50 3.16 -19.45
N LEU A 31 9.06 3.81 -18.44
CA LEU A 31 10.01 3.23 -17.49
C LEU A 31 9.37 3.13 -16.11
N VAL A 32 9.42 1.96 -15.50
CA VAL A 32 9.12 1.77 -14.08
C VAL A 32 10.42 1.79 -13.28
N ILE A 33 10.54 2.70 -12.30
CA ILE A 33 11.69 2.80 -11.39
C ILE A 33 11.22 2.38 -10.00
N SER A 34 11.86 1.38 -9.40
CA SER A 34 11.52 0.90 -8.06
C SER A 34 12.73 0.31 -7.34
N LYS A 35 12.71 0.28 -6.01
CA LYS A 35 13.71 -0.41 -5.19
C LYS A 35 13.61 -1.94 -5.31
N ASP A 36 12.40 -2.43 -5.42
CA ASP A 36 12.07 -3.85 -5.49
C ASP A 36 10.88 -4.09 -6.42
N LEU A 37 10.62 -5.35 -6.73
CA LEU A 37 9.43 -5.79 -7.42
C LEU A 37 8.35 -6.15 -6.39
N GLY A 38 7.14 -5.61 -6.55
CA GLY A 38 5.96 -6.01 -5.79
C GLY A 38 5.68 -5.20 -4.52
N GLY A 39 6.69 -4.58 -3.90
CA GLY A 39 6.50 -3.81 -2.66
C GLY A 39 5.80 -4.64 -1.57
N GLN A 40 4.66 -4.19 -1.05
CA GLN A 40 3.90 -4.91 -0.02
C GLN A 40 3.36 -6.28 -0.46
N LEU A 41 3.26 -6.57 -1.77
CA LEU A 41 2.92 -7.93 -2.23
C LEU A 41 3.89 -8.98 -1.71
N ASN A 42 5.15 -8.63 -1.52
CA ASN A 42 6.17 -9.54 -0.98
C ASN A 42 5.89 -10.00 0.45
N LEU A 43 5.01 -9.29 1.15
CA LEU A 43 4.57 -9.61 2.52
C LEU A 43 3.33 -10.51 2.56
N ILE A 44 2.85 -11.02 1.43
CA ILE A 44 1.59 -11.78 1.33
C ILE A 44 1.86 -13.20 0.82
N PRO A 45 2.07 -14.17 1.71
CA PRO A 45 2.36 -15.55 1.30
C PRO A 45 1.14 -16.25 0.69
N LYS A 46 -0.07 -15.87 1.08
CA LYS A 46 -1.34 -16.41 0.59
C LYS A 46 -2.30 -15.27 0.25
N LEU A 47 -2.71 -15.20 -1.00
CA LEU A 47 -3.60 -14.17 -1.53
C LEU A 47 -4.92 -14.81 -1.95
N GLU A 48 -6.01 -14.44 -1.28
CA GLU A 48 -7.35 -14.99 -1.50
C GLU A 48 -8.39 -13.94 -1.94
N ASN A 49 -8.06 -12.65 -1.79
CA ASN A 49 -8.99 -11.54 -2.00
C ASN A 49 -8.67 -10.70 -3.25
N TYR A 50 -7.98 -11.28 -4.24
CA TYR A 50 -7.76 -10.63 -5.53
C TYR A 50 -8.67 -11.26 -6.58
N PRO A 51 -9.69 -10.53 -7.08
CA PRO A 51 -10.61 -11.05 -8.11
C PRO A 51 -9.85 -11.51 -9.35
N GLY A 52 -10.24 -12.67 -9.88
CA GLY A 52 -9.60 -13.28 -11.06
C GLY A 52 -8.53 -14.31 -10.73
N THR A 53 -8.16 -14.49 -9.44
CA THR A 53 -7.32 -15.61 -8.99
C THR A 53 -7.97 -16.32 -7.81
N MET A 54 -8.07 -17.66 -7.84
CA MET A 54 -8.65 -18.40 -6.71
C MET A 54 -7.68 -18.52 -5.53
N MET A 55 -6.44 -18.87 -5.80
CA MET A 55 -5.35 -18.91 -4.83
C MET A 55 -4.06 -18.45 -5.50
N SER A 56 -3.35 -17.54 -4.84
CA SER A 56 -2.08 -17.03 -5.32
C SER A 56 -1.22 -16.62 -4.11
N SER A 57 -0.05 -16.08 -4.41
CA SER A 57 0.74 -15.33 -3.46
C SER A 57 1.01 -13.93 -3.98
N GLY A 58 1.32 -13.01 -3.10
CA GLY A 58 1.68 -11.67 -3.52
C GLY A 58 2.88 -11.63 -4.46
N PRO A 59 4.00 -12.35 -4.18
CA PRO A 59 5.12 -12.44 -5.12
C PRO A 59 4.76 -12.99 -6.49
N LEU A 60 3.87 -13.99 -6.58
CA LEU A 60 3.41 -14.53 -7.87
C LEU A 60 2.57 -13.51 -8.63
N LEU A 61 1.68 -12.78 -7.95
CA LEU A 61 0.93 -11.70 -8.58
C LEU A 61 1.85 -10.57 -9.07
N ALA A 62 2.85 -10.18 -8.26
CA ALA A 62 3.85 -9.18 -8.67
C ALA A 62 4.57 -9.60 -9.96
N LYS A 63 5.00 -10.86 -10.02
CA LYS A 63 5.67 -11.39 -11.22
C LYS A 63 4.74 -11.47 -12.43
N THR A 64 3.47 -11.77 -12.21
CA THR A 64 2.45 -11.77 -13.27
C THR A 64 2.27 -10.37 -13.86
N LEU A 65 2.12 -9.35 -13.00
CA LEU A 65 1.97 -7.96 -13.43
C LEU A 65 3.24 -7.44 -14.13
N GLU A 66 4.42 -7.77 -13.62
CA GLU A 66 5.70 -7.44 -14.28
C GLU A 66 5.77 -8.04 -15.67
N ASN A 67 5.48 -9.34 -15.82
CA ASN A 67 5.50 -10.02 -17.13
C ASN A 67 4.51 -9.37 -18.11
N GLN A 68 3.30 -9.01 -17.66
CA GLN A 68 2.33 -8.27 -18.49
C GLN A 68 2.90 -6.93 -18.95
N TYR A 69 3.54 -6.19 -18.07
CA TYR A 69 4.15 -4.90 -18.38
C TYR A 69 5.26 -5.04 -19.44
N LEU A 70 6.17 -6.00 -19.25
CA LEU A 70 7.30 -6.25 -20.16
C LEU A 70 6.84 -6.70 -21.54
N VAL A 71 5.81 -7.56 -21.62
CA VAL A 71 5.24 -8.04 -22.91
C VAL A 71 4.71 -6.88 -23.76
N PHE A 72 4.23 -5.79 -23.15
CA PHE A 72 3.80 -4.61 -23.90
C PHE A 72 4.94 -3.65 -24.26
N GLY A 73 6.20 -4.01 -23.97
CA GLY A 73 7.39 -3.23 -24.30
C GLY A 73 7.73 -2.17 -23.25
N GLY A 74 7.21 -2.32 -22.03
CA GLY A 74 7.63 -1.48 -20.90
C GLY A 74 9.04 -1.84 -20.44
N GLU A 75 9.74 -0.88 -19.87
CA GLU A 75 11.09 -1.03 -19.32
C GLU A 75 11.08 -0.85 -17.80
N MET A 76 11.94 -1.58 -17.10
CA MET A 76 12.05 -1.49 -15.65
C MET A 76 13.50 -1.37 -15.20
N THR A 77 13.74 -0.55 -14.18
CA THR A 77 15.03 -0.48 -13.49
C THR A 77 14.84 -0.52 -11.98
N PHE A 78 15.72 -1.26 -11.30
CA PHE A 78 15.75 -1.32 -9.84
C PHE A 78 16.70 -0.26 -9.31
N ASP A 79 16.14 0.87 -8.88
CA ASP A 79 16.87 2.00 -8.34
C ASP A 79 16.00 2.80 -7.35
N THR A 80 16.63 3.73 -6.62
CA THR A 80 15.93 4.61 -5.68
C THR A 80 15.82 6.00 -6.28
N VAL A 81 14.59 6.50 -6.43
CA VAL A 81 14.35 7.89 -6.77
C VAL A 81 14.69 8.76 -5.55
N GLU A 82 15.64 9.70 -5.74
CA GLU A 82 16.09 10.64 -4.71
C GLU A 82 15.37 11.98 -4.81
N ARG A 83 15.05 12.40 -6.05
CA ARG A 83 14.43 13.71 -6.30
C ARG A 83 13.75 13.76 -7.66
N ILE A 84 12.63 14.49 -7.71
CA ILE A 84 11.94 14.88 -8.94
C ILE A 84 11.86 16.40 -8.94
N ASP A 85 12.28 17.04 -10.04
CA ASP A 85 12.22 18.48 -10.21
C ASP A 85 11.58 18.83 -11.55
N GLU A 86 11.03 20.05 -11.65
CA GLU A 86 10.64 20.63 -12.93
C GLU A 86 11.88 20.91 -13.79
N ALA A 87 11.74 20.76 -15.09
CA ALA A 87 12.75 21.08 -16.09
C ALA A 87 12.12 21.89 -17.23
N GLU A 88 12.94 22.48 -18.10
CA GLU A 88 12.45 23.30 -19.23
C GLU A 88 11.43 22.55 -20.11
N THR A 89 11.58 21.25 -20.26
CA THR A 89 10.73 20.41 -21.12
C THR A 89 10.17 19.18 -20.41
N GLY A 90 9.55 19.35 -19.24
CA GLY A 90 8.93 18.26 -18.48
C GLY A 90 9.50 18.11 -17.08
N LEU A 91 9.79 16.90 -16.66
CA LEU A 91 10.27 16.58 -15.31
C LEU A 91 11.62 15.86 -15.39
N LYS A 92 12.52 16.21 -14.48
CA LYS A 92 13.80 15.55 -14.28
C LYS A 92 13.71 14.63 -13.05
N ILE A 93 14.09 13.37 -13.21
CA ILE A 93 14.13 12.40 -12.13
C ILE A 93 15.58 12.03 -11.87
N LYS A 94 16.02 12.27 -10.64
CA LYS A 94 17.32 11.84 -10.15
C LYS A 94 17.14 10.58 -9.29
N THR A 95 17.89 9.55 -9.63
CA THR A 95 18.01 8.31 -8.84
C THR A 95 19.40 8.21 -8.23
N THR A 96 19.65 7.16 -7.44
CA THR A 96 21.00 6.92 -6.85
C THR A 96 22.06 6.64 -7.91
N ARG A 97 21.69 6.18 -9.13
CA ARG A 97 22.64 5.76 -10.16
C ARG A 97 22.52 6.51 -11.48
N ALA A 98 21.40 7.19 -11.74
CA ALA A 98 21.15 7.80 -13.05
C ALA A 98 20.22 9.03 -12.95
N GLU A 99 20.12 9.75 -14.07
CA GLU A 99 19.15 10.82 -14.27
C GLU A 99 18.30 10.53 -15.51
N TYR A 100 17.03 10.86 -15.43
CA TYR A 100 16.05 10.65 -16.49
C TYR A 100 15.24 11.91 -16.75
N MET A 101 14.79 12.08 -17.99
CA MET A 101 13.83 13.10 -18.39
C MET A 101 12.50 12.45 -18.75
N THR A 102 11.38 13.09 -18.42
CA THR A 102 10.05 12.57 -18.76
C THR A 102 9.03 13.68 -18.96
N LYS A 103 7.97 13.38 -19.70
CA LYS A 103 6.83 14.31 -19.88
C LYS A 103 5.81 14.20 -18.76
N ALA A 104 5.64 13.01 -18.20
CA ALA A 104 4.71 12.77 -17.09
C ALA A 104 5.24 11.72 -16.11
N VAL A 105 4.82 11.83 -14.85
CA VAL A 105 5.18 10.90 -13.78
C VAL A 105 3.91 10.31 -13.17
N VAL A 106 3.92 9.00 -12.91
CA VAL A 106 2.94 8.34 -12.04
C VAL A 106 3.63 7.93 -10.74
N LEU A 107 3.21 8.51 -9.64
CA LEU A 107 3.72 8.20 -8.31
C LEU A 107 2.92 7.02 -7.71
N ALA A 108 3.60 5.92 -7.47
CA ALA A 108 3.04 4.74 -6.81
C ALA A 108 4.00 4.18 -5.74
N PRO A 109 4.56 5.04 -4.84
CA PRO A 109 5.60 4.62 -3.91
C PRO A 109 5.07 3.70 -2.81
N GLY A 110 3.74 3.56 -2.69
CA GLY A 110 3.09 2.79 -1.66
C GLY A 110 3.34 3.34 -0.25
N LYS A 111 3.17 2.47 0.75
CA LYS A 111 3.46 2.75 2.15
C LYS A 111 4.20 1.59 2.78
N VAL A 112 4.91 1.84 3.86
CA VAL A 112 5.62 0.81 4.63
C VAL A 112 5.00 0.75 6.02
N PRO A 113 4.51 -0.40 6.48
CA PRO A 113 4.01 -0.55 7.85
C PRO A 113 5.07 -0.15 8.88
N ASN A 114 4.64 0.50 9.95
CA ASN A 114 5.50 0.69 11.11
C ASN A 114 5.65 -0.65 11.83
N ASN A 115 6.88 -0.97 12.21
CA ASN A 115 7.21 -2.17 12.97
C ASN A 115 7.43 -1.83 14.46
N LEU A 116 7.60 -2.85 15.29
CA LEU A 116 7.92 -2.69 16.72
C LEU A 116 9.38 -2.33 16.96
N GLY A 117 10.25 -2.58 15.98
CA GLY A 117 11.69 -2.37 16.08
C GLY A 117 12.43 -3.48 16.83
N LEU A 118 11.82 -4.67 16.96
CA LEU A 118 12.46 -5.83 17.58
C LEU A 118 13.47 -6.45 16.61
N SER A 119 14.63 -6.86 17.11
CA SER A 119 15.74 -7.35 16.28
C SER A 119 15.40 -8.59 15.46
N ASN A 120 14.47 -9.43 15.94
CA ASN A 120 14.03 -10.65 15.28
C ASN A 120 12.63 -10.55 14.64
N GLU A 121 12.03 -9.36 14.56
CA GLU A 121 10.68 -9.16 14.03
C GLU A 121 10.56 -9.65 12.58
N ASN A 122 11.56 -9.34 11.74
CA ASN A 122 11.59 -9.76 10.35
C ASN A 122 11.67 -11.30 10.17
N GLN A 123 12.21 -12.03 11.14
CA GLN A 123 12.27 -13.49 11.11
C GLN A 123 10.88 -14.11 11.15
N PHE A 124 9.94 -13.46 11.86
CA PHE A 124 8.56 -13.90 12.05
C PHE A 124 7.57 -13.20 11.13
N ALA A 125 8.01 -12.25 10.30
CA ALA A 125 7.15 -11.60 9.31
C ALA A 125 6.50 -12.65 8.40
N ASN A 126 5.17 -12.66 8.30
CA ASN A 126 4.35 -13.69 7.64
C ASN A 126 4.47 -15.12 8.21
N LYS A 127 5.11 -15.25 9.35
CA LYS A 127 5.24 -16.49 10.10
C LYS A 127 4.68 -16.32 11.52
N GLY A 128 3.56 -15.61 11.61
CA GLY A 128 2.87 -15.26 12.83
C GLY A 128 2.96 -13.79 13.22
N VAL A 129 3.81 -12.96 12.59
CA VAL A 129 3.78 -11.51 12.71
C VAL A 129 3.19 -10.91 11.42
N HIS A 130 2.16 -10.06 11.57
CA HIS A 130 1.37 -9.50 10.49
C HIS A 130 1.19 -7.99 10.64
N TYR A 131 1.02 -7.28 9.52
CA TYR A 131 0.86 -5.83 9.45
C TYR A 131 -0.46 -5.40 8.78
N CYS A 132 -1.33 -6.36 8.46
CA CYS A 132 -2.64 -6.11 7.85
C CYS A 132 -3.67 -7.09 8.42
N THR A 133 -4.39 -6.68 9.44
CA THR A 133 -5.45 -7.54 10.01
C THR A 133 -6.53 -7.87 8.99
N LYS A 134 -6.92 -6.92 8.13
CA LYS A 134 -7.95 -7.14 7.08
C LYS A 134 -7.54 -8.23 6.08
N CYS A 135 -6.22 -8.41 5.88
CA CYS A 135 -5.68 -9.40 4.95
C CYS A 135 -5.56 -10.79 5.60
N ASP A 136 -5.08 -10.83 6.85
CA ASP A 136 -4.55 -12.05 7.45
C ASP A 136 -5.42 -12.64 8.58
N ALA A 137 -6.38 -11.89 9.14
CA ALA A 137 -7.27 -12.39 10.19
C ALA A 137 -7.99 -13.70 9.84
N PRO A 138 -8.45 -13.97 8.60
CA PRO A 138 -9.12 -15.21 8.25
C PRO A 138 -8.26 -16.47 8.51
N PHE A 139 -6.93 -16.36 8.47
CA PHE A 139 -6.02 -17.49 8.73
C PHE A 139 -5.92 -17.88 10.20
N TYR A 140 -6.52 -17.08 11.10
CA TYR A 140 -6.46 -17.25 12.54
C TYR A 140 -7.78 -17.69 13.16
N GLN A 141 -8.66 -18.28 12.37
CA GLN A 141 -9.92 -18.83 12.89
C GLN A 141 -9.67 -19.88 13.97
N GLY A 142 -10.30 -19.68 15.15
CA GLY A 142 -10.16 -20.57 16.31
C GLY A 142 -8.81 -20.52 17.03
N ARG A 143 -7.90 -19.64 16.63
CA ARG A 143 -6.55 -19.50 17.20
C ARG A 143 -6.47 -18.39 18.25
N THR A 144 -5.38 -18.37 19.02
CA THR A 144 -5.06 -17.29 19.95
C THR A 144 -4.21 -16.22 19.26
N THR A 145 -4.66 -14.98 19.28
CA THR A 145 -3.98 -13.86 18.65
C THR A 145 -3.69 -12.72 19.62
N ALA A 146 -2.72 -11.90 19.28
CA ALA A 146 -2.52 -10.60 19.90
C ALA A 146 -2.54 -9.51 18.82
N THR A 147 -3.02 -8.32 19.17
CA THR A 147 -2.85 -7.13 18.37
C THR A 147 -2.25 -6.03 19.22
N VAL A 148 -1.28 -5.30 18.67
CA VAL A 148 -0.62 -4.18 19.32
C VAL A 148 -0.71 -2.95 18.42
N GLY A 149 -1.07 -1.81 18.99
CA GLY A 149 -1.22 -0.62 18.18
C GLY A 149 -1.78 0.58 18.90
N VAL A 150 -2.35 1.50 18.13
CA VAL A 150 -2.88 2.77 18.64
C VAL A 150 -4.21 3.14 17.99
N GLY A 151 -5.08 3.77 18.76
CA GLY A 151 -6.32 4.40 18.29
C GLY A 151 -7.24 3.48 17.50
N GLY A 152 -7.85 4.03 16.45
CA GLY A 152 -8.83 3.31 15.60
C GLY A 152 -8.28 2.05 14.94
N TYR A 153 -7.03 2.02 14.53
CA TYR A 153 -6.41 0.83 13.92
C TYR A 153 -6.42 -0.37 14.87
N LEU A 154 -6.04 -0.14 16.14
CA LEU A 154 -6.07 -1.19 17.16
C LEU A 154 -7.49 -1.70 17.41
N LEU A 155 -8.48 -0.80 17.49
CA LEU A 155 -9.88 -1.15 17.72
C LEU A 155 -10.47 -1.95 16.54
N GLU A 156 -10.23 -1.50 15.31
CA GLU A 156 -10.66 -2.22 14.10
C GLU A 156 -10.08 -3.63 14.05
N SER A 157 -8.78 -3.75 14.33
CA SER A 157 -8.08 -5.03 14.38
C SER A 157 -8.69 -5.96 15.46
N GLY A 158 -8.86 -5.45 16.67
CA GLY A 158 -9.46 -6.21 17.76
C GLY A 158 -10.89 -6.71 17.46
N ILE A 159 -11.74 -5.83 16.89
CA ILE A 159 -13.10 -6.17 16.48
C ILE A 159 -13.09 -7.24 15.38
N LEU A 160 -12.22 -7.11 14.38
CA LEU A 160 -12.13 -8.06 13.29
C LEU A 160 -11.63 -9.43 13.78
N LEU A 161 -10.55 -9.45 14.55
CA LEU A 161 -10.00 -10.67 15.13
C LEU A 161 -10.99 -11.35 16.09
N SER A 162 -11.76 -10.58 16.88
CA SER A 162 -12.75 -11.15 17.80
C SER A 162 -13.86 -11.98 17.14
N ARG A 163 -14.06 -11.82 15.81
CA ARG A 163 -15.04 -12.59 15.03
C ARG A 163 -14.50 -13.96 14.60
N MET A 164 -13.19 -14.16 14.65
CA MET A 164 -12.51 -15.30 14.05
C MET A 164 -11.66 -16.06 15.06
N ALA A 165 -10.87 -15.36 15.86
CA ALA A 165 -9.98 -15.94 16.85
C ALA A 165 -10.74 -16.47 18.07
N SER A 166 -10.23 -17.52 18.70
CA SER A 166 -10.74 -18.03 19.99
C SER A 166 -10.42 -17.07 21.14
N LYS A 167 -9.26 -16.39 21.07
CA LYS A 167 -8.82 -15.37 22.02
C LYS A 167 -8.02 -14.27 21.35
N VAL A 168 -8.23 -13.03 21.78
CA VAL A 168 -7.51 -11.83 21.29
C VAL A 168 -6.96 -11.05 22.48
N TYR A 169 -5.64 -10.82 22.50
CA TYR A 169 -5.01 -9.87 23.42
C TYR A 169 -4.90 -8.52 22.72
N LEU A 170 -5.52 -7.48 23.28
CA LEU A 170 -5.48 -6.11 22.77
C LEU A 170 -4.47 -5.29 23.58
N ILE A 171 -3.25 -5.13 23.05
CA ILE A 171 -2.09 -4.58 23.77
C ILE A 171 -1.90 -3.10 23.40
N TYR A 172 -1.81 -2.21 24.41
CA TYR A 172 -1.60 -0.78 24.20
C TYR A 172 -0.88 -0.10 25.34
N LYS A 173 -0.09 0.95 25.01
CA LYS A 173 0.80 1.65 25.97
C LYS A 173 0.07 2.56 26.95
N GLY A 174 -1.12 3.05 26.65
CA GLY A 174 -1.87 3.96 27.49
C GLY A 174 -2.77 3.26 28.50
N GLY A 175 -3.23 3.97 29.52
CA GLY A 175 -4.23 3.46 30.48
C GLY A 175 -5.65 3.37 29.93
N GLY A 176 -5.92 4.00 28.77
CA GLY A 176 -7.21 3.99 28.09
C GLY A 176 -7.11 3.76 26.60
N LEU A 177 -8.13 3.14 26.01
CA LEU A 177 -8.26 2.99 24.58
C LEU A 177 -8.57 4.34 23.94
N GLY A 178 -7.73 4.77 22.99
CA GLY A 178 -8.02 5.92 22.13
C GLY A 178 -8.82 5.50 20.92
N GLY A 179 -9.70 6.38 20.42
CA GLY A 179 -10.45 6.17 19.19
C GLY A 179 -11.96 6.40 19.35
N ASP A 180 -12.73 5.85 18.44
CA ASP A 180 -14.18 5.97 18.40
C ASP A 180 -14.85 5.30 19.60
N LYS A 181 -15.81 6.02 20.24
CA LYS A 181 -16.49 5.56 21.46
C LYS A 181 -17.33 4.29 21.23
N ASP A 182 -18.01 4.20 20.10
CA ASP A 182 -18.87 3.05 19.78
C ASP A 182 -18.00 1.82 19.55
N MET A 183 -16.84 1.97 18.92
CA MET A 183 -15.87 0.89 18.76
C MET A 183 -15.27 0.43 20.09
N ILE A 184 -14.98 1.36 21.01
CA ILE A 184 -14.49 1.03 22.35
C ILE A 184 -15.54 0.24 23.13
N GLU A 185 -16.80 0.66 23.08
CA GLU A 185 -17.90 -0.06 23.73
C GLU A 185 -18.14 -1.44 23.09
N ALA A 186 -18.03 -1.54 21.78
CA ALA A 186 -18.15 -2.80 21.05
C ALA A 186 -17.06 -3.81 21.44
N ILE A 187 -15.82 -3.35 21.58
CA ILE A 187 -14.68 -4.23 21.92
C ILE A 187 -14.74 -4.70 23.37
N LYS A 188 -15.18 -3.85 24.30
CA LYS A 188 -15.34 -4.19 25.73
C LYS A 188 -16.40 -5.26 25.98
N LYS A 189 -17.38 -5.39 25.07
CA LYS A 189 -18.44 -6.42 25.15
C LYS A 189 -18.02 -7.79 24.61
N LYS A 190 -16.82 -7.91 24.06
CA LYS A 190 -16.33 -9.16 23.48
C LYS A 190 -15.72 -10.06 24.54
N GLU A 191 -16.33 -11.22 24.81
CA GLU A 191 -15.89 -12.17 25.82
C GLU A 191 -14.52 -12.79 25.52
N ASN A 192 -14.17 -12.90 24.24
CA ASN A 192 -12.90 -13.45 23.79
C ASN A 192 -11.78 -12.40 23.62
N VAL A 193 -12.00 -11.14 24.03
CA VAL A 193 -11.00 -10.07 23.98
C VAL A 193 -10.51 -9.71 25.37
N GLU A 194 -9.21 -9.82 25.59
CA GLU A 194 -8.53 -9.38 26.81
C GLU A 194 -7.82 -8.06 26.54
N LEU A 195 -8.21 -7.00 27.27
CA LEU A 195 -7.56 -5.70 27.19
C LEU A 195 -6.28 -5.72 28.03
N VAL A 196 -5.17 -5.31 27.44
CA VAL A 196 -3.83 -5.28 28.07
C VAL A 196 -3.29 -3.85 28.04
N PRO A 197 -3.76 -2.98 28.94
CA PRO A 197 -3.34 -1.57 29.01
C PRO A 197 -1.93 -1.41 29.58
N ASN A 198 -1.34 -0.21 29.39
CA ASN A 198 -0.05 0.19 29.96
C ASN A 198 1.09 -0.78 29.64
N THR A 199 1.01 -1.47 28.50
CA THR A 199 1.88 -2.59 28.18
C THR A 199 2.48 -2.42 26.79
N SER A 200 3.73 -2.80 26.66
CA SER A 200 4.48 -2.92 25.40
C SER A 200 4.94 -4.33 25.16
N ILE A 201 5.34 -4.64 23.93
CA ILE A 201 5.99 -5.90 23.60
C ILE A 201 7.50 -5.72 23.78
N LYS A 202 8.09 -6.52 24.66
CA LYS A 202 9.55 -6.54 24.92
C LYS A 202 10.27 -7.44 23.93
N SER A 203 9.72 -8.62 23.68
CA SER A 203 10.32 -9.60 22.77
C SER A 203 9.27 -10.56 22.22
N ILE A 204 9.62 -11.20 21.13
CA ILE A 204 8.85 -12.26 20.48
C ILE A 204 9.74 -13.48 20.28
N SER A 205 9.17 -14.68 20.33
CA SER A 205 9.94 -15.92 20.20
C SER A 205 9.10 -17.05 19.59
N GLY A 206 9.78 -18.02 19.05
CA GLY A 206 9.23 -19.24 18.44
C GLY A 206 10.30 -19.98 17.66
N ASN A 207 9.96 -21.11 17.10
CA ASN A 207 10.86 -21.88 16.24
C ASN A 207 10.75 -21.40 14.78
N ASN A 208 9.91 -22.05 13.98
CA ASN A 208 9.67 -21.66 12.59
C ASN A 208 8.60 -20.56 12.44
N THR A 209 7.70 -20.47 13.41
CA THR A 209 6.62 -19.48 13.49
C THR A 209 6.62 -18.85 14.88
N LEU A 210 5.96 -17.71 15.01
CA LEU A 210 5.71 -17.07 16.29
C LEU A 210 4.93 -18.02 17.22
N GLN A 211 5.36 -18.09 18.49
CA GLN A 211 4.72 -18.90 19.52
C GLN A 211 4.48 -18.14 20.82
N GLN A 212 5.33 -17.17 21.12
CA GLN A 212 5.27 -16.44 22.40
C GLN A 212 5.60 -14.96 22.23
N ILE A 213 4.96 -14.16 23.07
CA ILE A 213 5.21 -12.72 23.20
C ILE A 213 5.53 -12.45 24.67
N THR A 214 6.64 -11.79 24.94
CA THR A 214 6.94 -11.24 26.26
C THR A 214 6.45 -9.80 26.33
N LEU A 215 5.52 -9.57 27.21
CA LEU A 215 4.94 -8.27 27.54
C LEU A 215 5.76 -7.58 28.63
N LEU A 216 5.82 -6.26 28.59
CA LEU A 216 6.44 -5.42 29.61
C LEU A 216 5.45 -4.31 29.98
N ASP A 217 5.01 -4.28 31.22
CA ASP A 217 4.15 -3.23 31.73
C ASP A 217 4.94 -1.98 32.21
N ASN A 218 4.23 -0.92 32.55
CA ASN A 218 4.85 0.33 33.02
C ASN A 218 5.50 0.20 34.40
N SER A 219 5.26 -0.87 35.15
CA SER A 219 5.95 -1.16 36.43
C SER A 219 7.26 -1.90 36.25
N GLY A 220 7.56 -2.31 35.00
CA GLY A 220 8.72 -3.16 34.67
C GLY A 220 8.46 -4.66 34.86
N THR A 221 7.20 -5.07 35.11
CA THR A 221 6.83 -6.48 35.25
C THR A 221 6.74 -7.13 33.88
N GLU A 222 7.33 -8.31 33.73
CA GLU A 222 7.29 -9.09 32.52
C GLU A 222 6.27 -10.25 32.63
N LYS A 223 5.51 -10.46 31.55
CA LYS A 223 4.58 -11.58 31.41
C LYS A 223 4.72 -12.18 30.02
N THR A 224 4.95 -13.47 29.92
CA THR A 224 4.95 -14.17 28.64
C THR A 224 3.59 -14.79 28.38
N ILE A 225 3.08 -14.59 27.18
CA ILE A 225 1.84 -15.18 26.68
C ILE A 225 2.10 -16.02 25.44
N THR A 226 1.36 -17.12 25.29
CA THR A 226 1.39 -17.96 24.08
C THR A 226 0.38 -17.44 23.08
N VAL A 227 0.79 -17.26 21.82
CA VAL A 227 -0.06 -16.80 20.72
C VAL A 227 0.33 -17.48 19.42
N ASP A 228 -0.62 -17.65 18.52
CA ASP A 228 -0.42 -18.14 17.17
C ASP A 228 -0.09 -16.98 16.20
N GLY A 229 -0.55 -15.77 16.51
CA GLY A 229 -0.33 -14.60 15.67
C GLY A 229 -0.29 -13.28 16.43
N LEU A 230 0.55 -12.36 15.94
CA LEU A 230 0.67 -10.98 16.39
C LEU A 230 0.39 -10.04 15.22
N PHE A 231 -0.58 -9.15 15.40
CA PHE A 231 -0.94 -8.11 14.44
C PHE A 231 -0.41 -6.75 14.93
N ILE A 232 0.38 -6.09 14.10
CA ILE A 232 1.01 -4.80 14.42
C ILE A 232 0.25 -3.70 13.71
N GLU A 233 -0.53 -2.93 14.47
CA GLU A 233 -1.43 -1.86 13.99
C GLU A 233 -0.94 -0.48 14.45
N MET A 234 0.30 -0.18 14.12
CA MET A 234 0.98 1.07 14.49
C MET A 234 1.00 2.10 13.35
N GLY A 235 0.12 1.93 12.35
CA GLY A 235 0.10 2.76 11.14
C GLY A 235 1.23 2.44 10.17
N SER A 236 1.46 3.34 9.23
CA SER A 236 2.45 3.16 8.16
C SER A 236 3.12 4.49 7.81
N LYS A 237 4.27 4.42 7.17
CA LYS A 237 5.03 5.56 6.66
C LYS A 237 4.95 5.61 5.14
N ILE A 238 4.82 6.81 4.61
CA ILE A 238 4.93 7.10 3.18
C ILE A 238 6.16 7.99 3.03
N ASN A 239 7.12 7.57 2.20
CA ASN A 239 8.27 8.41 1.90
C ASN A 239 7.97 9.24 0.65
N LEU A 240 7.79 10.54 0.81
CA LEU A 240 7.52 11.51 -0.25
C LEU A 240 8.57 12.62 -0.32
N ASP A 241 9.69 12.51 0.41
CA ASP A 241 10.71 13.56 0.45
C ASP A 241 11.24 13.94 -0.93
N PHE A 242 11.26 12.96 -1.84
CA PHE A 242 11.73 13.15 -3.22
C PHE A 242 10.78 13.98 -4.11
N VAL A 243 9.52 14.22 -3.68
CA VAL A 243 8.49 14.86 -4.54
C VAL A 243 7.54 15.80 -3.79
N LYS A 244 7.60 15.87 -2.46
CA LYS A 244 6.66 16.65 -1.62
C LYS A 244 6.59 18.15 -1.94
N HIS A 245 7.60 18.68 -2.61
CA HIS A 245 7.64 20.10 -3.04
C HIS A 245 6.85 20.37 -4.32
N LEU A 246 6.43 19.32 -5.06
CA LEU A 246 5.67 19.40 -6.31
C LEU A 246 4.18 19.04 -6.17
N VAL A 247 3.80 18.32 -5.12
CA VAL A 247 2.43 17.82 -4.95
C VAL A 247 1.87 18.16 -3.56
N THR A 248 0.56 18.35 -3.49
CA THR A 248 -0.13 18.57 -2.22
C THR A 248 -0.19 17.28 -1.41
N ILE A 249 0.19 17.38 -0.14
CA ILE A 249 0.16 16.28 0.82
C ILE A 249 -0.81 16.65 1.94
N ASN A 250 -1.75 15.78 2.27
CA ASN A 250 -2.72 16.01 3.32
C ASN A 250 -2.12 15.86 4.74
N THR A 251 -2.92 16.14 5.75
CA THR A 251 -2.50 16.05 7.17
C THR A 251 -2.16 14.64 7.63
N LYS A 252 -2.52 13.61 6.86
CA LYS A 252 -2.16 12.20 7.12
C LYS A 252 -0.86 11.79 6.43
N GLY A 253 -0.21 12.70 5.70
CA GLY A 253 1.01 12.42 4.92
C GLY A 253 0.73 11.70 3.59
N GLU A 254 -0.50 11.73 3.07
CA GLU A 254 -0.90 11.10 1.81
C GLU A 254 -0.92 12.13 0.68
N ILE A 255 -0.60 11.72 -0.54
CA ILE A 255 -0.74 12.54 -1.74
C ILE A 255 -2.24 12.79 -2.01
N GLU A 256 -2.63 14.04 -2.10
CA GLU A 256 -4.00 14.40 -2.51
C GLU A 256 -4.18 14.16 -4.00
N ILE A 257 -5.18 13.34 -4.34
CA ILE A 257 -5.56 13.07 -5.72
C ILE A 257 -7.03 13.36 -5.97
N GLY A 258 -7.31 13.81 -7.18
CA GLY A 258 -8.64 13.87 -7.76
C GLY A 258 -8.90 12.74 -8.75
N GLU A 259 -9.93 12.90 -9.58
CA GLU A 259 -10.34 11.93 -10.60
C GLU A 259 -9.17 11.53 -11.51
N GLY A 260 -9.00 10.22 -11.71
CA GLY A 260 -7.94 9.67 -12.57
C GLY A 260 -6.53 9.80 -11.97
N GLY A 261 -6.40 9.93 -10.66
CA GLY A 261 -5.12 10.04 -9.98
C GLY A 261 -4.40 11.37 -10.18
N LYS A 262 -5.10 12.43 -10.61
CA LYS A 262 -4.52 13.77 -10.81
C LYS A 262 -4.09 14.37 -9.48
N THR A 263 -2.86 14.87 -9.43
CA THR A 263 -2.35 15.63 -8.28
C THR A 263 -2.51 17.14 -8.49
N SER A 264 -1.99 17.96 -7.58
CA SER A 264 -1.91 19.41 -7.76
C SER A 264 -0.98 19.84 -8.91
N HIS A 265 -0.08 18.96 -9.36
CA HIS A 265 0.83 19.22 -10.46
C HIS A 265 0.30 18.61 -11.77
N PRO A 266 0.23 19.36 -12.89
CA PRO A 266 -0.43 18.93 -14.13
C PRO A 266 0.20 17.70 -14.80
N ALA A 267 1.52 17.50 -14.63
CA ALA A 267 2.27 16.39 -15.23
C ALA A 267 2.54 15.24 -14.25
N ILE A 268 2.04 15.32 -13.00
CA ILE A 268 2.24 14.30 -11.98
C ILE A 268 0.90 13.70 -11.57
N PHE A 269 0.83 12.39 -11.66
CA PHE A 269 -0.32 11.57 -11.25
C PHE A 269 0.11 10.68 -10.10
N ALA A 270 -0.83 10.20 -9.29
CA ALA A 270 -0.50 9.28 -8.20
C ALA A 270 -1.59 8.21 -8.03
N ALA A 271 -1.17 7.05 -7.49
CA ALA A 271 -2.04 5.90 -7.32
C ALA A 271 -1.65 5.03 -6.12
N GLY A 272 -2.62 4.26 -5.63
CA GLY A 272 -2.42 3.27 -4.59
C GLY A 272 -2.28 3.86 -3.19
N ASP A 273 -1.64 3.10 -2.30
CA ASP A 273 -1.65 3.32 -0.84
C ASP A 273 -1.06 4.65 -0.37
N ALA A 274 -0.22 5.29 -1.19
CA ALA A 274 0.36 6.58 -0.87
C ALA A 274 -0.60 7.76 -1.07
N THR A 275 -1.79 7.55 -1.60
CA THR A 275 -2.79 8.58 -1.92
C THR A 275 -3.92 8.60 -0.90
N ASN A 276 -4.81 9.59 -0.97
CA ASN A 276 -5.97 9.75 -0.10
C ASN A 276 -7.15 8.80 -0.39
N ILE A 277 -6.94 7.72 -1.17
CA ILE A 277 -7.99 6.70 -1.39
C ILE A 277 -8.40 6.03 -0.07
N PRO A 278 -9.70 5.74 0.12
CA PRO A 278 -10.18 5.23 1.40
C PRO A 278 -9.82 3.76 1.68
N TYR A 279 -9.69 2.94 0.64
CA TYR A 279 -9.46 1.49 0.77
C TYR A 279 -8.10 1.10 0.23
N LYS A 280 -7.20 0.71 1.13
CA LYS A 280 -5.83 0.29 0.82
C LYS A 280 -5.82 -1.23 0.57
N GLN A 281 -6.24 -1.64 -0.62
CA GLN A 281 -6.32 -3.03 -1.06
C GLN A 281 -5.63 -3.19 -2.42
N ILE A 282 -5.10 -4.38 -2.71
CA ILE A 282 -4.35 -4.67 -3.95
C ILE A 282 -5.18 -4.34 -5.18
N VAL A 283 -6.45 -4.78 -5.20
CA VAL A 283 -7.35 -4.56 -6.36
C VAL A 283 -7.68 -3.08 -6.55
N ALA A 284 -7.86 -2.32 -5.45
CA ALA A 284 -8.07 -0.88 -5.50
C ALA A 284 -6.80 -0.18 -6.04
N ALA A 285 -5.63 -0.55 -5.53
CA ALA A 285 -4.36 -0.01 -6.01
C ALA A 285 -4.12 -0.29 -7.51
N CYS A 286 -4.49 -1.48 -8.01
CA CYS A 286 -4.44 -1.78 -9.45
C CYS A 286 -5.40 -0.91 -10.25
N GLY A 287 -6.62 -0.71 -9.78
CA GLY A 287 -7.63 0.15 -10.43
C GLY A 287 -7.18 1.61 -10.50
N ASP A 288 -6.68 2.14 -9.38
CA ASP A 288 -6.13 3.50 -9.32
C ASP A 288 -4.91 3.66 -10.23
N GLY A 289 -4.03 2.65 -10.25
CA GLY A 289 -2.87 2.62 -11.14
C GLY A 289 -3.26 2.69 -12.60
N ALA A 290 -4.27 1.89 -13.01
CA ALA A 290 -4.81 1.92 -14.37
C ALA A 290 -5.35 3.30 -14.73
N ALA A 291 -6.13 3.92 -13.84
CA ALA A 291 -6.69 5.26 -14.05
C ALA A 291 -5.61 6.35 -14.14
N ALA A 292 -4.61 6.32 -13.24
CA ALA A 292 -3.49 7.24 -13.27
C ALA A 292 -2.62 7.07 -14.52
N GLY A 293 -2.37 5.83 -14.95
CA GLY A 293 -1.64 5.52 -16.17
C GLY A 293 -2.33 6.06 -17.43
N LEU A 294 -3.64 5.88 -17.55
CA LEU A 294 -4.45 6.44 -18.64
C LEU A 294 -4.46 7.98 -18.60
N SER A 295 -4.50 8.59 -17.41
CA SER A 295 -4.42 10.03 -17.27
C SER A 295 -3.06 10.59 -17.69
N ALA A 296 -1.97 9.91 -17.32
CA ALA A 296 -0.61 10.26 -17.75
C ALA A 296 -0.46 10.13 -19.28
N PHE A 297 -0.96 9.03 -19.87
CA PHE A 297 -1.04 8.86 -21.32
C PHE A 297 -1.79 10.02 -22.00
N ASN A 298 -2.97 10.34 -21.53
CA ASN A 298 -3.78 11.43 -22.09
C ASN A 298 -3.08 12.79 -21.99
N TYR A 299 -2.35 13.03 -20.91
CA TYR A 299 -1.53 14.24 -20.76
C TYR A 299 -0.44 14.31 -21.84
N VAL A 300 0.30 13.22 -22.04
CA VAL A 300 1.37 13.12 -23.06
C VAL A 300 0.80 13.31 -24.47
N GLU A 301 -0.32 12.65 -24.80
CA GLU A 301 -0.94 12.81 -26.12
C GLU A 301 -1.43 14.23 -26.36
N LYS A 302 -1.95 14.91 -25.33
CA LYS A 302 -2.33 16.32 -25.42
C LYS A 302 -1.14 17.22 -25.72
N LEU A 303 0.04 16.96 -25.11
CA LEU A 303 1.28 17.69 -25.43
C LEU A 303 1.71 17.52 -26.89
N LYS A 304 1.40 16.39 -27.52
CA LYS A 304 1.64 16.11 -28.93
C LYS A 304 0.57 16.66 -29.87
N GLY A 305 -0.45 17.35 -29.34
CA GLY A 305 -1.60 17.84 -30.14
C GLY A 305 -2.54 16.74 -30.60
N LYS A 306 -2.47 15.53 -30.00
CA LYS A 306 -3.31 14.39 -30.35
C LYS A 306 -4.50 14.25 -29.39
N PRO A 307 -5.64 13.73 -29.88
CA PRO A 307 -6.74 13.37 -28.98
C PRO A 307 -6.30 12.18 -28.13
N GLY A 308 -6.42 12.29 -26.81
CA GLY A 308 -6.24 11.16 -25.91
C GLY A 308 -7.42 10.18 -25.97
N ILE A 309 -7.36 9.13 -25.15
CA ILE A 309 -8.48 8.21 -24.93
C ILE A 309 -9.58 8.99 -24.19
N ARG A 310 -10.79 8.95 -24.70
CA ARG A 310 -11.97 9.53 -24.03
C ARG A 310 -12.29 8.68 -22.80
N ALA A 311 -12.73 9.34 -21.73
CA ALA A 311 -13.29 8.62 -20.59
C ALA A 311 -14.54 7.86 -21.04
N ASP A 312 -14.59 6.57 -20.74
CA ASP A 312 -15.77 5.76 -20.93
C ASP A 312 -16.95 6.40 -20.16
N TRP A 313 -18.15 6.32 -20.70
CA TRP A 313 -19.36 6.79 -20.03
C TRP A 313 -19.48 8.31 -19.77
N LYS A 314 -18.68 9.18 -20.38
CA LYS A 314 -19.06 10.57 -20.49
C LYS A 314 -20.34 10.64 -21.32
N LYS A 315 -21.47 11.01 -20.68
CA LYS A 315 -22.67 11.43 -21.41
C LYS A 315 -22.24 12.50 -22.42
N THR A 316 -22.17 12.13 -23.68
CA THR A 316 -22.27 13.09 -24.76
C THR A 316 -23.66 13.74 -24.59
N ILE A 317 -23.70 15.02 -24.27
CA ILE A 317 -24.90 15.82 -24.39
C ILE A 317 -25.18 15.83 -25.89
N GLY A 318 -26.14 15.01 -26.36
CA GLY A 318 -26.49 14.85 -27.75
C GLY A 318 -26.73 13.38 -28.08
N ASP A 319 -27.89 12.92 -27.80
CA ASP A 319 -28.64 11.77 -28.33
C ASP A 319 -27.89 10.74 -29.19
N THR A 320 -27.50 9.64 -28.61
CA THR A 320 -27.64 8.35 -29.27
C THR A 320 -28.27 7.39 -28.25
N VAL A 321 -29.59 7.29 -28.32
CA VAL A 321 -30.32 6.20 -27.66
C VAL A 321 -29.96 4.93 -28.40
N PHE A 322 -29.17 4.05 -27.77
CA PHE A 322 -29.01 2.69 -28.25
C PHE A 322 -30.32 1.94 -27.93
N HIS A 323 -31.10 1.64 -28.94
CA HIS A 323 -32.16 0.65 -28.86
C HIS A 323 -31.50 -0.73 -28.98
N TYR A 324 -31.62 -1.55 -27.94
CA TYR A 324 -31.33 -3.00 -27.99
C TYR A 324 -32.52 -3.72 -28.57
#